data_cdc66e3fe464f7547e043492a7738646
#
_entry.id   cdc66e3fe464f7547e043492a7738646
#
_cell.length_a   1.000
_cell.length_b   1.000
_cell.length_c   1.000
_cell.angle_alpha   90.00
_cell.angle_beta   90.00
_cell.angle_gamma   90.00
#
_symmetry.space_group_name_H-M   'P 1'
#
loop_
_entity.id
_entity.type
_entity.pdbx_description
1 polymer ?
#
loop_
_entity_poly.entity_id
_entity_poly.type
_entity_poly.pdbx_seq_one_letter_code
_entity_poly.pdbx_strand_id
1 'polypeptide(L)'
;LQVQIRTNEFSGIIHASELFYFLDLLVWNGKEIAMALTIVVAGKGGVGKTAVAALLIELLSKKGIVLAIDADPSTNLNFALGLPLGETVGKAREEITEAIQKGIISPTVPKQDVLDMKIRQALVESDRIDLLAMGRPEGPGCYCAANHMLRLAIDRLAKNYDYTVIDSEAGMEHISRQTTRDVDVLIIVSDVTIRGIMAAARMQELIKELRTKVGKIALVVNRSKDGLPPEIQNAIREYGLELIAVIPEDPYIGELDMRGKPLVELPENSPLRQGVKEIISKLAL
;
A
#
# COMPACT_ATOMS: atom_id res chain seq x y z
N LEU A 1 -13.98 -2.63 33.35
CA LEU A 1 -14.85 -1.67 32.67
C LEU A 1 -16.15 -2.36 32.32
N GLN A 2 -17.29 -1.79 32.71
CA GLN A 2 -18.61 -2.29 32.33
C GLN A 2 -19.16 -1.40 31.22
N VAL A 3 -19.61 -2.00 30.13
CA VAL A 3 -20.21 -1.29 29.00
C VAL A 3 -21.66 -1.71 28.85
N GLN A 4 -22.55 -0.75 28.81
CA GLN A 4 -23.99 -0.98 28.61
C GLN A 4 -24.29 -0.91 27.12
N ILE A 5 -24.78 -2.01 26.55
CA ILE A 5 -25.15 -2.09 25.14
C ILE A 5 -26.69 -2.18 25.05
N ARG A 6 -27.26 -1.34 24.16
CA ARG A 6 -28.65 -1.41 23.75
C ARG A 6 -28.73 -1.59 22.24
N THR A 7 -29.30 -2.69 21.80
CA THR A 7 -29.74 -2.91 20.43
C THR A 7 -31.26 -3.21 20.46
N ASN A 8 -31.90 -3.21 19.30
CA ASN A 8 -33.35 -3.50 19.20
C ASN A 8 -33.74 -4.90 19.70
N GLU A 9 -32.77 -5.80 19.89
CA GLU A 9 -33.02 -7.19 20.30
C GLU A 9 -32.30 -7.59 21.60
N PHE A 10 -31.42 -6.74 22.16
CA PHE A 10 -30.68 -7.07 23.38
C PHE A 10 -30.39 -5.83 24.24
N SER A 11 -30.62 -5.98 25.56
CA SER A 11 -30.24 -4.97 26.54
C SER A 11 -29.57 -5.68 27.73
N GLY A 12 -28.29 -5.46 27.95
CA GLY A 12 -27.53 -6.08 29.03
C GLY A 12 -26.22 -5.38 29.35
N ILE A 13 -25.63 -5.73 30.48
CA ILE A 13 -24.30 -5.30 30.93
C ILE A 13 -23.34 -6.43 30.63
N ILE A 14 -22.28 -6.14 29.85
CA ILE A 14 -21.25 -7.11 29.47
C ILE A 14 -19.92 -6.72 30.12
N HIS A 15 -19.21 -7.70 30.68
CA HIS A 15 -17.87 -7.51 31.20
C HIS A 15 -16.83 -7.42 30.08
N ALA A 16 -15.78 -6.63 30.31
CA ALA A 16 -14.74 -6.38 29.28
C ALA A 16 -14.08 -7.65 28.73
N SER A 17 -14.08 -8.75 29.46
CA SER A 17 -13.64 -10.08 29.02
C SER A 17 -14.59 -10.76 28.02
N GLU A 18 -15.86 -10.40 28.04
CA GLU A 18 -16.89 -10.94 27.14
C GLU A 18 -17.09 -10.07 25.90
N LEU A 19 -16.61 -8.81 25.96
CA LEU A 19 -16.67 -7.89 24.84
C LEU A 19 -15.88 -8.40 23.61
N PHE A 20 -14.81 -9.13 23.83
CA PHE A 20 -14.04 -9.79 22.76
C PHE A 20 -14.86 -10.89 22.05
N TYR A 21 -15.62 -11.68 22.81
CA TYR A 21 -16.51 -12.71 22.24
C TYR A 21 -17.74 -12.11 21.56
N PHE A 22 -18.19 -10.93 22.01
CA PHE A 22 -19.36 -10.27 21.43
C PHE A 22 -19.03 -9.48 20.16
N LEU A 23 -17.80 -9.03 20.02
CA LEU A 23 -17.29 -8.40 18.78
C LEU A 23 -17.15 -9.42 17.65
N ASP A 24 -16.86 -10.68 17.99
CA ASP A 24 -16.86 -11.80 17.02
C ASP A 24 -18.28 -12.22 16.58
N LEU A 25 -19.33 -11.80 17.31
CA LEU A 25 -20.73 -12.16 17.06
C LEU A 25 -21.56 -11.04 16.40
N LEU A 26 -21.00 -9.85 16.22
CA LEU A 26 -21.64 -8.77 15.45
C LEU A 26 -21.46 -8.96 13.95
N VAL A 27 -21.98 -10.10 13.46
CA VAL A 27 -22.31 -10.29 12.05
C VAL A 27 -23.56 -9.47 11.75
N TRP A 28 -23.38 -8.24 11.36
CA TRP A 28 -24.49 -7.49 10.80
C TRP A 28 -24.71 -7.94 9.35
N ASN A 29 -25.83 -8.61 9.10
CA ASN A 29 -26.27 -9.12 7.80
C ASN A 29 -25.37 -10.16 7.12
N GLY A 30 -24.72 -11.05 7.86
CA GLY A 30 -23.94 -12.15 7.27
C GLY A 30 -22.68 -11.73 6.53
N LYS A 31 -22.25 -10.48 6.64
CA LYS A 31 -20.91 -10.02 6.27
C LYS A 31 -20.09 -9.85 7.55
N GLU A 32 -19.04 -10.66 7.71
CA GLU A 32 -17.93 -10.28 8.57
C GLU A 32 -17.54 -8.85 8.16
N ILE A 33 -17.32 -7.98 9.16
CA ILE A 33 -16.65 -6.70 8.89
C ILE A 33 -15.21 -7.11 8.60
N ALA A 34 -14.96 -7.47 7.34
CA ALA A 34 -13.61 -7.70 6.86
C ALA A 34 -12.87 -6.37 7.01
N MET A 35 -11.92 -6.33 7.92
CA MET A 35 -11.01 -5.18 7.98
C MET A 35 -10.27 -5.11 6.65
N ALA A 36 -10.18 -3.91 6.06
CA ALA A 36 -9.46 -3.70 4.83
C ALA A 36 -8.05 -4.29 4.92
N LEU A 37 -7.71 -5.18 3.99
CA LEU A 37 -6.40 -5.81 3.97
C LEU A 37 -5.35 -4.82 3.43
N THR A 38 -4.38 -4.46 4.25
CA THR A 38 -3.33 -3.50 3.89
C THR A 38 -2.08 -4.24 3.40
N ILE A 39 -1.73 -4.01 2.13
CA ILE A 39 -0.58 -4.62 1.46
C ILE A 39 0.41 -3.52 1.09
N VAL A 40 1.66 -3.67 1.47
CA VAL A 40 2.75 -2.75 1.10
C VAL A 40 3.71 -3.45 0.15
N VAL A 41 4.02 -2.80 -0.96
CA VAL A 41 5.06 -3.24 -1.90
C VAL A 41 6.28 -2.37 -1.73
N ALA A 42 7.37 -2.96 -1.25
CA ALA A 42 8.62 -2.26 -0.94
C ALA A 42 9.82 -2.92 -1.64
N GLY A 43 10.97 -2.27 -1.63
CA GLY A 43 12.19 -2.82 -2.22
C GLY A 43 13.14 -1.72 -2.69
N LYS A 44 14.32 -2.12 -3.16
CA LYS A 44 15.33 -1.23 -3.72
C LYS A 44 14.79 -0.48 -4.96
N GLY A 45 15.37 0.68 -5.29
CA GLY A 45 15.06 1.41 -6.52
C GLY A 45 15.30 0.56 -7.77
N GLY A 46 14.39 0.63 -8.73
CA GLY A 46 14.52 -0.01 -10.04
C GLY A 46 14.20 -1.51 -10.12
N VAL A 47 13.79 -2.18 -9.02
CA VAL A 47 13.48 -3.62 -9.03
C VAL A 47 12.10 -3.98 -9.57
N GLY A 48 11.25 -2.98 -9.91
CA GLY A 48 9.91 -3.18 -10.47
C GLY A 48 8.78 -3.21 -9.44
N LYS A 49 8.91 -2.53 -8.31
CA LYS A 49 7.86 -2.39 -7.28
C LYS A 49 6.53 -1.93 -7.86
N THR A 50 6.54 -0.79 -8.54
CA THR A 50 5.35 -0.18 -9.17
C THR A 50 4.67 -1.14 -10.14
N ALA A 51 5.45 -1.92 -10.91
CA ALA A 51 4.88 -2.90 -11.84
C ALA A 51 4.19 -4.05 -11.10
N VAL A 52 4.79 -4.55 -10.02
CA VAL A 52 4.16 -5.57 -9.14
C VAL A 52 2.92 -4.98 -8.47
N ALA A 53 3.00 -3.76 -7.92
CA ALA A 53 1.90 -3.08 -7.26
C ALA A 53 0.71 -2.84 -8.22
N ALA A 54 0.97 -2.34 -9.43
CA ALA A 54 -0.08 -2.06 -10.42
C ALA A 54 -0.86 -3.32 -10.81
N LEU A 55 -0.18 -4.44 -11.08
CA LEU A 55 -0.85 -5.69 -11.40
C LEU A 55 -1.54 -6.32 -10.20
N LEU A 56 -0.98 -6.16 -8.99
CA LEU A 56 -1.63 -6.60 -7.76
C LEU A 56 -2.96 -5.84 -7.56
N ILE A 57 -2.96 -4.52 -7.72
CA ILE A 57 -4.13 -3.66 -7.64
C ILE A 57 -5.17 -4.09 -8.68
N GLU A 58 -4.77 -4.25 -9.94
CA GLU A 58 -5.67 -4.65 -11.04
C GLU A 58 -6.30 -6.02 -10.78
N LEU A 59 -5.52 -7.00 -10.30
CA LEU A 59 -6.05 -8.34 -10.04
C LEU A 59 -6.94 -8.38 -8.79
N LEU A 60 -6.61 -7.63 -7.74
CA LEU A 60 -7.44 -7.52 -6.54
C LEU A 60 -8.74 -6.73 -6.81
N SER A 61 -8.73 -5.77 -7.72
CA SER A 61 -9.95 -5.02 -8.09
C SER A 61 -11.03 -5.90 -8.70
N LYS A 62 -10.67 -7.08 -9.21
CA LYS A 62 -11.64 -8.10 -9.68
C LYS A 62 -12.35 -8.81 -8.52
N LYS A 63 -11.79 -8.74 -7.30
CA LYS A 63 -12.32 -9.37 -6.10
C LYS A 63 -13.04 -8.40 -5.16
N GLY A 64 -12.60 -7.13 -5.12
CA GLY A 64 -13.16 -6.11 -4.24
C GLY A 64 -12.78 -4.69 -4.66
N ILE A 65 -13.11 -3.69 -3.86
CA ILE A 65 -12.74 -2.29 -4.09
C ILE A 65 -11.34 -2.04 -3.52
N VAL A 66 -10.46 -1.43 -4.30
CA VAL A 66 -9.05 -1.22 -3.96
C VAL A 66 -8.74 0.27 -3.80
N LEU A 67 -8.15 0.63 -2.66
CA LEU A 67 -7.47 1.90 -2.49
C LEU A 67 -5.99 1.72 -2.89
N ALA A 68 -5.61 2.31 -4.01
CA ALA A 68 -4.25 2.37 -4.49
C ALA A 68 -3.55 3.61 -3.91
N ILE A 69 -2.39 3.42 -3.29
CA ILE A 69 -1.59 4.51 -2.72
C ILE A 69 -0.25 4.56 -3.44
N ASP A 70 0.02 5.66 -4.12
CA ASP A 70 1.35 5.96 -4.64
C ASP A 70 2.11 6.80 -3.61
N ALA A 71 2.98 6.15 -2.85
CA ALA A 71 3.81 6.79 -1.84
C ALA A 71 5.19 7.21 -2.39
N ASP A 72 5.44 7.04 -3.70
CA ASP A 72 6.65 7.55 -4.35
C ASP A 72 6.43 9.01 -4.80
N PRO A 73 7.30 9.95 -4.44
CA PRO A 73 7.19 11.33 -4.93
C PRO A 73 7.21 11.48 -6.45
N SER A 74 7.72 10.48 -7.18
CA SER A 74 7.78 10.50 -8.66
C SER A 74 6.43 10.24 -9.32
N THR A 75 5.42 9.74 -8.58
CA THR A 75 4.05 9.47 -9.05
C THR A 75 3.98 8.71 -10.38
N ASN A 76 4.34 7.43 -10.34
CA ASN A 76 4.35 6.57 -11.53
C ASN A 76 3.22 5.52 -11.53
N LEU A 77 2.57 5.29 -10.40
CA LEU A 77 1.54 4.27 -10.25
C LEU A 77 0.29 4.60 -11.08
N ASN A 78 -0.08 5.88 -11.19
CA ASN A 78 -1.19 6.33 -12.01
C ASN A 78 -1.02 5.91 -13.48
N PHE A 79 0.18 6.10 -14.04
CA PHE A 79 0.50 5.71 -15.41
C PHE A 79 0.44 4.19 -15.57
N ALA A 80 1.03 3.43 -14.62
CA ALA A 80 1.01 1.97 -14.64
C ALA A 80 -0.41 1.39 -14.58
N LEU A 81 -1.34 2.07 -13.90
CA LEU A 81 -2.77 1.71 -13.79
C LEU A 81 -3.62 2.24 -14.97
N GLY A 82 -3.10 3.15 -15.79
CA GLY A 82 -3.88 3.83 -16.83
C GLY A 82 -4.88 4.84 -16.28
N LEU A 83 -4.64 5.37 -15.08
CA LEU A 83 -5.47 6.37 -14.45
C LEU A 83 -4.88 7.79 -14.62
N PRO A 84 -5.70 8.84 -14.64
CA PRO A 84 -5.18 10.20 -14.63
C PRO A 84 -4.42 10.47 -13.33
N LEU A 85 -3.48 11.43 -13.36
CA LEU A 85 -2.91 11.97 -12.13
C LEU A 85 -3.83 13.09 -11.65
N GLY A 86 -4.38 12.94 -10.44
CA GLY A 86 -5.16 13.97 -9.76
C GLY A 86 -4.26 14.96 -9.00
N GLU A 87 -4.87 15.71 -8.08
CA GLU A 87 -4.10 16.45 -7.09
C GLU A 87 -3.31 15.49 -6.20
N THR A 88 -2.15 15.95 -5.71
CA THR A 88 -1.33 15.15 -4.81
C THR A 88 -1.49 15.62 -3.36
N VAL A 89 -1.25 14.71 -2.41
CA VAL A 89 -1.26 15.03 -0.98
C VAL A 89 -0.25 16.14 -0.65
N GLY A 90 0.92 16.14 -1.32
CA GLY A 90 1.94 17.18 -1.20
C GLY A 90 1.38 18.55 -1.58
N LYS A 91 0.74 18.68 -2.75
CA LYS A 91 0.12 19.92 -3.23
C LYS A 91 -1.03 20.36 -2.31
N ALA A 92 -1.91 19.44 -1.92
CA ALA A 92 -3.00 19.73 -0.98
C ALA A 92 -2.49 20.33 0.33
N ARG A 93 -1.37 19.80 0.86
CA ARG A 93 -0.71 20.34 2.07
C ARG A 93 -0.23 21.79 1.86
N GLU A 94 0.39 22.07 0.73
CA GLU A 94 0.89 23.41 0.42
C GLU A 94 -0.24 24.41 0.35
N GLU A 95 -1.31 24.08 -0.34
CA GLU A 95 -2.51 24.92 -0.44
C GLU A 95 -3.13 25.20 0.94
N ILE A 96 -3.23 24.20 1.82
CA ILE A 96 -3.70 24.41 3.19
C ILE A 96 -2.77 25.35 3.95
N THR A 97 -1.45 25.16 3.82
CA THR A 97 -0.46 25.99 4.51
C THR A 97 -0.55 27.45 4.06
N GLU A 98 -0.62 27.68 2.76
CA GLU A 98 -0.80 29.02 2.19
C GLU A 98 -2.13 29.67 2.62
N ALA A 99 -3.22 28.93 2.58
CA ALA A 99 -4.53 29.43 2.94
C ALA A 99 -4.59 29.85 4.43
N ILE A 100 -3.90 29.13 5.31
CA ILE A 100 -3.74 29.51 6.72
C ILE A 100 -2.89 30.80 6.85
N GLN A 101 -1.75 30.87 6.14
CA GLN A 101 -0.86 32.05 6.19
C GLN A 101 -1.53 33.31 5.66
N LYS A 102 -2.36 33.16 4.62
CA LYS A 102 -3.13 34.26 4.02
C LYS A 102 -4.41 34.64 4.82
N GLY A 103 -4.71 33.92 5.91
CA GLY A 103 -5.91 34.14 6.72
C GLY A 103 -7.23 33.78 6.00
N ILE A 104 -7.16 33.00 4.91
CA ILE A 104 -8.33 32.58 4.15
C ILE A 104 -9.10 31.49 4.93
N ILE A 105 -8.39 30.62 5.63
CA ILE A 105 -8.98 29.62 6.53
C ILE A 105 -9.09 30.24 7.91
N SER A 106 -10.33 30.42 8.39
CA SER A 106 -10.58 30.91 9.74
C SER A 106 -9.96 29.97 10.80
N PRO A 107 -9.33 30.50 11.85
CA PRO A 107 -8.84 29.70 12.97
C PRO A 107 -9.90 28.84 13.66
N THR A 108 -11.19 29.18 13.45
CA THR A 108 -12.32 28.42 14.02
C THR A 108 -12.68 27.16 13.24
N VAL A 109 -12.20 27.01 12.00
CA VAL A 109 -12.42 25.81 11.20
C VAL A 109 -11.45 24.73 11.67
N PRO A 110 -11.92 23.53 12.07
CA PRO A 110 -11.04 22.45 12.45
C PRO A 110 -10.11 22.10 11.28
N LYS A 111 -8.80 22.14 11.50
CA LYS A 111 -7.79 21.80 10.49
C LYS A 111 -8.03 20.42 9.89
N GLN A 112 -8.66 19.57 10.65
CA GLN A 112 -9.04 18.21 10.30
C GLN A 112 -10.05 18.16 9.16
N ASP A 113 -11.08 19.03 9.20
CA ASP A 113 -12.14 19.07 8.16
C ASP A 113 -11.59 19.58 6.84
N VAL A 114 -10.67 20.56 6.92
CA VAL A 114 -9.96 21.07 5.74
C VAL A 114 -9.09 19.98 5.11
N LEU A 115 -8.39 19.21 5.95
CA LEU A 115 -7.58 18.09 5.49
C LEU A 115 -8.42 17.02 4.81
N ASP A 116 -9.55 16.64 5.41
CA ASP A 116 -10.44 15.63 4.86
C ASP A 116 -11.04 16.05 3.51
N MET A 117 -11.42 17.31 3.40
CA MET A 117 -11.89 17.86 2.13
C MET A 117 -10.80 17.80 1.06
N LYS A 118 -9.57 18.20 1.39
CA LYS A 118 -8.45 18.21 0.45
C LYS A 118 -8.00 16.81 0.04
N ILE A 119 -8.00 15.85 0.96
CA ILE A 119 -7.72 14.45 0.66
C ILE A 119 -8.77 13.87 -0.30
N ARG A 120 -10.06 14.16 -0.09
CA ARG A 120 -11.13 13.74 -1.00
C ARG A 120 -10.98 14.37 -2.39
N GLN A 121 -10.52 15.61 -2.48
CA GLN A 121 -10.23 16.27 -3.76
C GLN A 121 -9.02 15.66 -4.48
N ALA A 122 -8.04 15.14 -3.73
CA ALA A 122 -6.86 14.50 -4.28
C ALA A 122 -7.11 13.04 -4.70
N LEU A 123 -8.22 12.44 -4.28
CA LEU A 123 -8.58 11.06 -4.64
C LEU A 123 -9.08 11.02 -6.08
N VAL A 124 -8.43 10.19 -6.90
CA VAL A 124 -8.89 9.86 -8.24
C VAL A 124 -9.79 8.64 -8.14
N GLU A 125 -11.08 8.85 -8.29
CA GLU A 125 -12.07 7.78 -8.21
C GLU A 125 -12.23 7.09 -9.57
N SER A 126 -12.32 5.76 -9.57
CA SER A 126 -12.69 4.95 -10.73
C SER A 126 -13.65 3.84 -10.32
N ASP A 127 -13.98 2.92 -11.23
CA ASP A 127 -15.03 1.92 -10.96
C ASP A 127 -14.73 1.02 -9.76
N ARG A 128 -13.48 0.52 -9.63
CA ARG A 128 -13.07 -0.39 -8.54
C ARG A 128 -11.70 -0.07 -7.95
N ILE A 129 -11.05 0.96 -8.43
CA ILE A 129 -9.72 1.38 -8.01
C ILE A 129 -9.75 2.88 -7.78
N ASP A 130 -9.58 3.30 -6.54
CA ASP A 130 -9.36 4.70 -6.24
C ASP A 130 -7.89 4.93 -5.96
N LEU A 131 -7.33 5.99 -6.53
CA LEU A 131 -5.90 6.29 -6.43
C LEU A 131 -5.66 7.57 -5.63
N LEU A 132 -4.78 7.48 -4.64
CA LEU A 132 -4.24 8.62 -3.91
C LEU A 132 -2.72 8.68 -4.11
N ALA A 133 -2.21 9.79 -4.65
CA ALA A 133 -0.80 9.99 -4.88
C ALA A 133 -0.19 10.97 -3.87
N MET A 134 0.97 10.63 -3.32
CA MET A 134 1.71 11.50 -2.41
C MET A 134 2.22 12.74 -3.14
N GLY A 135 2.85 12.57 -4.29
CA GLY A 135 3.45 13.64 -5.06
C GLY A 135 4.66 14.28 -4.38
N ARG A 136 5.33 15.16 -5.10
CA ARG A 136 6.48 15.91 -4.62
C ARG A 136 6.02 17.22 -3.98
N PRO A 137 6.30 17.48 -2.68
CA PRO A 137 6.09 18.81 -2.11
C PRO A 137 7.06 19.81 -2.77
N GLU A 138 6.55 20.93 -3.25
CA GLU A 138 7.35 21.96 -3.95
C GLU A 138 7.96 23.00 -3.01
N GLY A 139 7.46 23.09 -1.76
CA GLY A 139 7.89 24.10 -0.78
C GLY A 139 9.06 23.67 0.11
N PRO A 140 9.71 24.62 0.81
CA PRO A 140 10.71 24.31 1.82
C PRO A 140 10.06 23.56 2.98
N GLY A 141 10.43 22.31 3.15
CA GLY A 141 9.93 21.46 4.23
C GLY A 141 10.32 20.01 4.03
N CYS A 142 10.34 19.24 5.12
CA CYS A 142 10.67 17.84 5.00
C CYS A 142 9.43 17.04 4.53
N TYR A 143 9.69 15.95 3.81
CA TYR A 143 8.68 14.96 3.42
C TYR A 143 7.89 14.39 4.61
N CYS A 144 8.39 14.53 5.83
CA CYS A 144 7.75 14.06 7.06
C CYS A 144 6.31 14.54 7.24
N ALA A 145 6.02 15.80 6.86
CA ALA A 145 4.67 16.35 7.00
C ALA A 145 3.72 15.80 5.91
N ALA A 146 4.20 15.65 4.67
CA ALA A 146 3.42 15.02 3.60
C ALA A 146 3.14 13.54 3.93
N ASN A 147 4.13 12.81 4.41
CA ASN A 147 3.98 11.43 4.87
C ASN A 147 2.99 11.31 6.03
N HIS A 148 3.01 12.25 6.99
CA HIS A 148 2.04 12.25 8.08
C HIS A 148 0.61 12.50 7.58
N MET A 149 0.41 13.41 6.63
CA MET A 149 -0.89 13.66 6.01
C MET A 149 -1.37 12.44 5.22
N LEU A 150 -0.48 11.81 4.43
CA LEU A 150 -0.78 10.59 3.69
C LEU A 150 -1.23 9.48 4.65
N ARG A 151 -0.53 9.29 5.76
CA ARG A 151 -0.92 8.33 6.77
C ARG A 151 -2.32 8.60 7.34
N LEU A 152 -2.61 9.83 7.73
CA LEU A 152 -3.95 10.19 8.23
C LEU A 152 -5.03 9.93 7.18
N ALA A 153 -4.72 10.16 5.89
CA ALA A 153 -5.60 9.83 4.79
C ALA A 153 -5.84 8.32 4.69
N ILE A 154 -4.78 7.52 4.70
CA ILE A 154 -4.86 6.05 4.65
C ILE A 154 -5.69 5.51 5.82
N ASP A 155 -5.37 5.89 7.07
CA ASP A 155 -6.07 5.44 8.28
C ASP A 155 -7.60 5.70 8.24
N ARG A 156 -8.04 6.69 7.47
CA ARG A 156 -9.45 7.04 7.32
C ARG A 156 -10.12 6.41 6.12
N LEU A 157 -9.45 6.47 4.97
CA LEU A 157 -10.01 5.98 3.72
C LEU A 157 -10.04 4.45 3.68
N ALA A 158 -9.00 3.78 4.17
CA ALA A 158 -8.84 2.33 4.09
C ALA A 158 -10.07 1.55 4.58
N LYS A 159 -10.78 2.06 5.57
CA LYS A 159 -11.98 1.41 6.14
C LYS A 159 -13.14 1.24 5.15
N ASN A 160 -13.10 1.96 4.03
CA ASN A 160 -14.14 1.92 3.01
C ASN A 160 -13.79 0.99 1.84
N TYR A 161 -12.64 0.31 1.91
CA TYR A 161 -12.12 -0.54 0.84
C TYR A 161 -11.91 -1.96 1.33
N ASP A 162 -11.97 -2.92 0.42
CA ASP A 162 -11.62 -4.31 0.72
C ASP A 162 -10.11 -4.50 0.80
N TYR A 163 -9.37 -3.76 -0.04
CA TYR A 163 -7.91 -3.81 -0.12
C TYR A 163 -7.32 -2.39 -0.13
N THR A 164 -6.20 -2.21 0.57
CA THR A 164 -5.34 -1.03 0.44
C THR A 164 -3.97 -1.50 -0.01
N VAL A 165 -3.53 -1.06 -1.19
CA VAL A 165 -2.22 -1.41 -1.74
C VAL A 165 -1.35 -0.17 -1.82
N ILE A 166 -0.18 -0.22 -1.19
CA ILE A 166 0.75 0.91 -1.09
C ILE A 166 2.00 0.58 -1.90
N ASP A 167 2.24 1.32 -2.99
CA ASP A 167 3.52 1.33 -3.71
C ASP A 167 4.47 2.29 -3.00
N SER A 168 5.51 1.77 -2.37
CA SER A 168 6.44 2.58 -1.58
C SER A 168 7.64 3.03 -2.39
N GLU A 169 8.18 4.21 -2.05
CA GLU A 169 9.48 4.67 -2.57
C GLU A 169 10.60 3.66 -2.25
N ALA A 170 11.75 3.82 -2.92
CA ALA A 170 12.92 3.03 -2.62
C ALA A 170 13.42 3.31 -1.19
N GLY A 171 13.36 2.30 -0.33
CA GLY A 171 13.76 2.40 1.07
C GLY A 171 12.61 2.17 2.04
N MET A 172 12.94 2.13 3.33
CA MET A 172 11.99 1.84 4.42
C MET A 172 11.54 3.08 5.18
N GLU A 173 12.02 4.27 4.79
CA GLU A 173 11.76 5.50 5.52
C GLU A 173 10.27 5.84 5.58
N HIS A 174 9.51 5.41 4.57
CA HIS A 174 8.08 5.63 4.47
C HIS A 174 7.24 4.58 5.21
N ILE A 175 7.73 3.35 5.39
CA ILE A 175 7.05 2.29 6.19
C ILE A 175 7.30 2.51 7.69
N SER A 176 8.32 3.33 8.04
CA SER A 176 8.54 3.72 9.40
C SER A 176 7.31 4.48 9.93
N ARG A 177 7.15 4.53 11.23
CA ARG A 177 6.10 5.18 12.07
C ARG A 177 5.23 6.29 11.44
N GLN A 178 5.46 6.68 10.17
CA GLN A 178 4.84 7.83 9.52
C GLN A 178 3.81 7.48 8.44
N THR A 179 3.83 6.28 7.83
CA THR A 179 2.92 5.97 6.70
C THR A 179 1.85 4.92 6.99
N THR A 180 2.09 3.94 7.89
CA THR A 180 1.08 2.93 8.25
C THR A 180 1.31 2.42 9.67
N ARG A 181 0.23 2.14 10.41
CA ARG A 181 0.32 1.54 11.76
C ARG A 181 0.39 0.02 11.72
N ASP A 182 -0.50 -0.58 10.95
CA ASP A 182 -0.64 -2.02 10.83
C ASP A 182 -0.58 -2.38 9.34
N VAL A 183 0.28 -3.31 8.98
CA VAL A 183 0.44 -3.85 7.62
C VAL A 183 0.15 -5.34 7.69
N ASP A 184 -0.85 -5.80 6.96
CA ASP A 184 -1.16 -7.23 6.96
C ASP A 184 -0.12 -8.01 6.16
N VAL A 185 0.27 -7.48 4.99
CA VAL A 185 1.27 -8.11 4.13
C VAL A 185 2.28 -7.08 3.63
N LEU A 186 3.56 -7.38 3.84
CA LEU A 186 4.67 -6.66 3.21
C LEU A 186 5.31 -7.54 2.15
N ILE A 187 5.24 -7.09 0.90
CA ILE A 187 5.91 -7.72 -0.24
C ILE A 187 7.21 -6.96 -0.50
N ILE A 188 8.36 -7.60 -0.25
CA ILE A 188 9.67 -7.04 -0.57
C ILE A 188 10.08 -7.54 -1.95
N VAL A 189 10.20 -6.61 -2.91
CA VAL A 189 10.65 -6.93 -4.28
C VAL A 189 12.16 -6.72 -4.37
N SER A 190 12.87 -7.71 -4.88
CA SER A 190 14.31 -7.71 -5.13
C SER A 190 14.63 -8.07 -6.58
N ASP A 191 15.82 -7.73 -7.03
CA ASP A 191 16.43 -8.27 -8.23
C ASP A 191 17.27 -9.54 -7.93
N VAL A 192 17.77 -10.23 -8.97
CA VAL A 192 18.60 -11.44 -8.87
C VAL A 192 20.05 -11.04 -8.57
N THR A 193 20.29 -10.26 -7.50
CA THR A 193 21.64 -9.88 -7.07
C THR A 193 21.81 -10.07 -5.55
N ILE A 194 23.02 -10.40 -5.12
CA ILE A 194 23.34 -10.48 -3.70
C ILE A 194 23.02 -9.16 -2.98
N ARG A 195 23.34 -8.02 -3.61
CA ARG A 195 23.01 -6.69 -3.05
C ARG A 195 21.51 -6.44 -2.91
N GLY A 196 20.70 -6.98 -3.84
CA GLY A 196 19.24 -6.91 -3.75
C GLY A 196 18.72 -7.73 -2.58
N ILE A 197 19.21 -8.97 -2.41
CA ILE A 197 18.83 -9.85 -1.29
C ILE A 197 19.28 -9.26 0.06
N MET A 198 20.50 -8.73 0.15
CA MET A 198 20.97 -8.02 1.36
C MET A 198 20.10 -6.81 1.69
N ALA A 199 19.66 -6.05 0.68
CA ALA A 199 18.75 -4.92 0.91
C ALA A 199 17.39 -5.40 1.43
N ALA A 200 16.86 -6.50 0.89
CA ALA A 200 15.62 -7.10 1.37
C ALA A 200 15.75 -7.60 2.83
N ALA A 201 16.85 -8.24 3.17
CA ALA A 201 17.14 -8.68 4.54
C ALA A 201 17.19 -7.48 5.50
N ARG A 202 17.89 -6.41 5.13
CA ARG A 202 17.96 -5.20 5.94
C ARG A 202 16.61 -4.53 6.14
N MET A 203 15.72 -4.56 5.13
CA MET A 203 14.35 -4.10 5.27
C MET A 203 13.58 -4.92 6.30
N GLN A 204 13.69 -6.25 6.25
CA GLN A 204 13.06 -7.15 7.23
C GLN A 204 13.54 -6.88 8.65
N GLU A 205 14.84 -6.67 8.86
CA GLU A 205 15.43 -6.33 10.17
C GLU A 205 14.90 -4.99 10.68
N LEU A 206 14.90 -3.96 9.83
CA LEU A 206 14.45 -2.62 10.20
C LEU A 206 12.98 -2.60 10.65
N ILE A 207 12.11 -3.40 10.02
CA ILE A 207 10.71 -3.54 10.44
C ILE A 207 10.61 -4.10 11.85
N LYS A 208 11.41 -5.11 12.19
CA LYS A 208 11.47 -5.69 13.53
C LYS A 208 11.94 -4.65 14.55
N GLU A 209 12.96 -3.85 14.22
CA GLU A 209 13.49 -2.78 15.08
C GLU A 209 12.45 -1.66 15.30
N LEU A 210 11.73 -1.25 14.27
CA LEU A 210 10.74 -0.17 14.33
C LEU A 210 9.46 -0.58 15.07
N ARG A 211 9.30 -1.86 15.42
CA ARG A 211 8.09 -2.41 16.06
C ARG A 211 6.82 -2.11 15.28
N THR A 212 6.93 -1.96 13.96
CA THR A 212 5.77 -1.88 13.08
C THR A 212 5.10 -3.26 13.06
N LYS A 213 3.82 -3.31 13.31
CA LYS A 213 3.08 -4.57 13.23
C LYS A 213 2.92 -4.95 11.75
N VAL A 214 3.60 -6.01 11.34
CA VAL A 214 3.45 -6.62 10.02
C VAL A 214 3.01 -8.05 10.22
N GLY A 215 1.88 -8.42 9.60
CA GLY A 215 1.33 -9.77 9.70
C GLY A 215 2.20 -10.78 8.98
N LYS A 216 2.54 -10.53 7.72
CA LYS A 216 3.39 -11.39 6.89
C LYS A 216 4.40 -10.58 6.09
N ILE A 217 5.66 -11.04 6.05
CA ILE A 217 6.72 -10.47 5.20
C ILE A 217 7.06 -11.52 4.15
N ALA A 218 7.03 -11.14 2.87
CA ALA A 218 7.24 -12.03 1.74
C ALA A 218 8.26 -11.45 0.77
N LEU A 219 9.20 -12.27 0.30
CA LEU A 219 10.18 -11.89 -0.72
C LEU A 219 9.68 -12.31 -2.11
N VAL A 220 9.75 -11.38 -3.05
CA VAL A 220 9.58 -11.61 -4.49
C VAL A 220 10.88 -11.25 -5.20
N VAL A 221 11.45 -12.19 -5.94
CA VAL A 221 12.62 -11.91 -6.79
C VAL A 221 12.11 -11.70 -8.22
N ASN A 222 12.32 -10.50 -8.74
CA ASN A 222 11.82 -10.06 -10.04
C ASN A 222 12.95 -10.00 -11.08
N ARG A 223 12.60 -10.04 -12.36
CA ARG A 223 13.51 -9.95 -13.53
C ARG A 223 14.56 -11.06 -13.57
N SER A 224 14.16 -12.27 -13.23
CA SER A 224 15.03 -13.42 -13.35
C SER A 224 15.14 -13.84 -14.82
N LYS A 225 16.36 -14.02 -15.33
CA LYS A 225 16.58 -14.54 -16.71
C LYS A 225 16.52 -16.05 -16.76
N ASP A 226 17.23 -16.72 -15.84
CA ASP A 226 17.44 -18.18 -15.86
C ASP A 226 17.14 -18.82 -14.48
N GLY A 227 16.10 -18.31 -13.79
CA GLY A 227 15.79 -18.76 -12.42
C GLY A 227 16.73 -18.11 -11.38
N LEU A 228 16.89 -18.78 -10.23
CA LEU A 228 17.74 -18.28 -9.16
C LEU A 228 19.07 -19.04 -9.13
N PRO A 229 20.22 -18.37 -9.31
CA PRO A 229 21.52 -18.94 -9.08
C PRO A 229 21.67 -19.52 -7.66
N PRO A 230 22.49 -20.57 -7.46
CA PRO A 230 22.69 -21.18 -6.15
C PRO A 230 23.14 -20.19 -5.07
N GLU A 231 23.96 -19.21 -5.43
CA GLU A 231 24.45 -18.15 -4.51
C GLU A 231 23.31 -17.30 -3.99
N ILE A 232 22.34 -16.95 -4.85
CA ILE A 232 21.14 -16.18 -4.48
C ILE A 232 20.23 -17.02 -3.59
N GLN A 233 20.02 -18.30 -3.93
CA GLN A 233 19.23 -19.22 -3.11
C GLN A 233 19.86 -19.41 -1.72
N ASN A 234 21.19 -19.51 -1.64
CA ASN A 234 21.92 -19.61 -0.37
C ASN A 234 21.75 -18.35 0.47
N ALA A 235 21.91 -17.15 -0.14
CA ALA A 235 21.73 -15.89 0.56
C ALA A 235 20.29 -15.72 1.10
N ILE A 236 19.27 -16.08 0.30
CA ILE A 236 17.87 -16.04 0.74
C ILE A 236 17.66 -16.92 1.98
N ARG A 237 18.25 -18.14 1.99
CA ARG A 237 18.17 -19.06 3.14
C ARG A 237 18.94 -18.54 4.35
N GLU A 238 20.15 -18.03 4.14
CA GLU A 238 21.01 -17.49 5.20
C GLU A 238 20.36 -16.30 5.94
N TYR A 239 19.72 -15.40 5.18
CA TYR A 239 19.00 -14.27 5.77
C TYR A 239 17.57 -14.61 6.26
N GLY A 240 17.12 -15.85 6.11
CA GLY A 240 15.80 -16.28 6.57
C GLY A 240 14.65 -15.52 5.90
N LEU A 241 14.78 -15.22 4.61
CA LEU A 241 13.76 -14.53 3.84
C LEU A 241 12.73 -15.54 3.29
N GLU A 242 11.44 -15.26 3.43
CA GLU A 242 10.36 -16.09 2.89
C GLU A 242 10.15 -15.77 1.40
N LEU A 243 10.78 -16.56 0.52
CA LEU A 243 10.62 -16.44 -0.93
C LEU A 243 9.27 -17.02 -1.37
N ILE A 244 8.39 -16.17 -1.94
CA ILE A 244 7.08 -16.60 -2.42
C ILE A 244 6.98 -16.68 -3.95
N ALA A 245 7.72 -15.87 -4.69
CA ALA A 245 7.71 -15.91 -6.14
C ALA A 245 9.05 -15.53 -6.75
N VAL A 246 9.35 -16.13 -7.91
CA VAL A 246 10.45 -15.73 -8.80
C VAL A 246 9.82 -15.38 -10.14
N ILE A 247 9.87 -14.10 -10.50
CA ILE A 247 9.24 -13.58 -11.70
C ILE A 247 10.29 -13.43 -12.79
N PRO A 248 10.12 -14.11 -13.94
CA PRO A 248 11.03 -13.94 -15.07
C PRO A 248 11.02 -12.50 -15.63
N GLU A 249 12.08 -12.16 -16.36
CA GLU A 249 12.10 -10.91 -17.14
C GLU A 249 10.95 -10.95 -18.16
N ASP A 250 10.19 -9.84 -18.22
CA ASP A 250 8.99 -9.75 -19.04
C ASP A 250 9.25 -8.84 -20.25
N PRO A 251 9.32 -9.39 -21.46
CA PRO A 251 9.58 -8.61 -22.66
C PRO A 251 8.45 -7.65 -23.02
N TYR A 252 7.20 -7.94 -22.62
CA TYR A 252 6.04 -7.11 -22.94
C TYR A 252 6.09 -5.75 -22.24
N ILE A 253 6.79 -5.64 -21.08
CA ILE A 253 6.92 -4.37 -20.36
C ILE A 253 7.59 -3.32 -21.25
N GLY A 254 8.72 -3.67 -21.88
CA GLY A 254 9.43 -2.76 -22.78
C GLY A 254 8.60 -2.35 -24.00
N GLU A 255 7.75 -3.24 -24.52
CA GLU A 255 6.84 -2.91 -25.63
C GLU A 255 5.76 -1.91 -25.21
N LEU A 256 5.17 -2.08 -24.01
CA LEU A 256 4.17 -1.16 -23.48
C LEU A 256 4.80 0.21 -23.18
N ASP A 257 5.96 0.24 -22.54
CA ASP A 257 6.68 1.48 -22.24
C ASP A 257 6.99 2.29 -23.49
N MET A 258 7.48 1.64 -24.55
CA MET A 258 7.74 2.31 -25.85
C MET A 258 6.47 2.88 -26.50
N ARG A 259 5.31 2.30 -26.21
CA ARG A 259 4.03 2.75 -26.77
C ARG A 259 3.28 3.70 -25.83
N GLY A 260 3.82 4.01 -24.66
CA GLY A 260 3.15 4.80 -23.64
C GLY A 260 1.85 4.17 -23.13
N LYS A 261 1.83 2.83 -23.01
CA LYS A 261 0.67 2.06 -22.57
C LYS A 261 0.79 1.65 -21.11
N PRO A 262 -0.34 1.60 -20.37
CA PRO A 262 -0.32 1.21 -18.96
C PRO A 262 0.03 -0.28 -18.78
N LEU A 263 0.69 -0.61 -17.66
CA LEU A 263 1.09 -1.98 -17.36
C LEU A 263 -0.09 -2.94 -17.13
N VAL A 264 -1.24 -2.42 -16.77
CA VAL A 264 -2.47 -3.23 -16.65
C VAL A 264 -2.95 -3.81 -18.00
N GLU A 265 -2.42 -3.31 -19.13
CA GLU A 265 -2.66 -3.88 -20.46
C GLU A 265 -1.74 -5.06 -20.81
N LEU A 266 -0.85 -5.50 -19.90
CA LEU A 266 -0.04 -6.69 -20.10
C LEU A 266 -0.92 -7.89 -20.45
N PRO A 267 -0.52 -8.74 -21.43
CA PRO A 267 -1.33 -9.88 -21.83
C PRO A 267 -1.40 -10.93 -20.71
N GLU A 268 -2.40 -11.80 -20.79
CA GLU A 268 -2.63 -12.83 -19.79
C GLU A 268 -1.44 -13.78 -19.59
N ASN A 269 -0.67 -14.04 -20.63
CA ASN A 269 0.53 -14.88 -20.60
C ASN A 269 1.81 -14.15 -20.22
N SER A 270 1.73 -12.86 -19.84
CA SER A 270 2.86 -12.08 -19.35
C SER A 270 3.49 -12.74 -18.12
N PRO A 271 4.83 -12.93 -18.09
CA PRO A 271 5.53 -13.47 -16.94
C PRO A 271 5.25 -12.70 -15.64
N LEU A 272 5.23 -11.37 -15.71
CA LEU A 272 4.93 -10.54 -14.54
C LEU A 272 3.48 -10.77 -14.05
N ARG A 273 2.50 -10.80 -14.96
CA ARG A 273 1.09 -11.06 -14.61
C ARG A 273 0.92 -12.43 -13.97
N GLN A 274 1.56 -13.48 -14.52
CA GLN A 274 1.52 -14.81 -13.94
C GLN A 274 2.18 -14.86 -12.55
N GLY A 275 3.33 -14.21 -12.40
CA GLY A 275 4.01 -14.11 -11.11
C GLY A 275 3.17 -13.40 -10.05
N VAL A 276 2.45 -12.32 -10.40
CA VAL A 276 1.56 -11.64 -9.45
C VAL A 276 0.34 -12.50 -9.10
N LYS A 277 -0.21 -13.28 -10.05
CA LYS A 277 -1.25 -14.29 -9.73
C LYS A 277 -0.75 -15.35 -8.74
N GLU A 278 0.49 -15.80 -8.90
CA GLU A 278 1.14 -16.73 -7.95
C GLU A 278 1.27 -16.10 -6.57
N ILE A 279 1.69 -14.82 -6.48
CA ILE A 279 1.77 -14.06 -5.22
C ILE A 279 0.40 -14.04 -4.52
N ILE A 280 -0.66 -13.64 -5.23
CA ILE A 280 -2.03 -13.59 -4.71
C ILE A 280 -2.45 -14.97 -4.18
N SER A 281 -2.18 -16.02 -4.92
CA SER A 281 -2.55 -17.39 -4.53
C SER A 281 -1.81 -17.85 -3.26
N LYS A 282 -0.48 -17.62 -3.18
CA LYS A 282 0.35 -18.04 -2.03
C LYS A 282 0.09 -17.22 -0.77
N LEU A 283 -0.36 -15.98 -0.91
CA LEU A 283 -0.70 -15.11 0.21
C LEU A 283 -2.19 -15.21 0.60
N ALA A 284 -2.98 -15.97 -0.16
CA ALA A 284 -4.43 -16.10 0.03
C ALA A 284 -5.18 -14.75 0.01
N LEU A 285 -4.79 -13.86 -0.93
CA LEU A 285 -5.36 -12.54 -1.14
C LEU A 285 -6.59 -12.56 -2.05
#